data_f79eb629d2434d96fdf9014cd57f27a1
#
_entry.id   f79eb629d2434d96fdf9014cd57f27a1
#
_cell.length_a   1.000
_cell.length_b   1.000
_cell.length_c   1.000
_cell.angle_alpha   90.00
_cell.angle_beta   90.00
_cell.angle_gamma   90.00
#
_symmetry.space_group_name_H-M   'P 1'
#
loop_
_entity.id
_entity.type
_entity.pdbx_description
1 polymer ?
#
loop_
_entity_poly.entity_id
_entity_poly.type
_entity_poly.pdbx_seq_one_letter_code
_entity_poly.pdbx_strand_id
1 'polypeptide(L)'
;MPKAKTLEEFIARVEQNAHVEAIEEFYTADSTMQENQSPPRAGREANMENERRVLAKAKTVSSKCVRPVFVNGDRVVIRWIFRFEWPDRTVTRMDELAYQRWEGERIAEETFFYDPAQLVPKPNI
;
A
#
# COMPACT_ATOMS: atom_id res chain seq x y z
N MET A 1 -17.54 3.61 6.92
CA MET A 1 -17.56 2.35 6.18
C MET A 1 -17.53 2.65 4.70
N PRO A 2 -16.53 2.19 3.96
CA PRO A 2 -16.49 2.45 2.53
C PRO A 2 -17.59 1.62 1.82
N LYS A 3 -18.10 2.19 0.74
CA LYS A 3 -18.97 1.42 -0.15
C LYS A 3 -18.14 0.34 -0.84
N ALA A 4 -18.76 -0.80 -1.14
CA ALA A 4 -18.07 -1.88 -1.84
C ALA A 4 -17.46 -1.42 -3.16
N LYS A 5 -18.18 -0.56 -3.90
CA LYS A 5 -17.68 0.01 -5.15
C LYS A 5 -16.40 0.83 -4.94
N THR A 6 -16.37 1.68 -3.92
CA THR A 6 -15.20 2.52 -3.61
C THR A 6 -13.99 1.66 -3.27
N LEU A 7 -14.21 0.63 -2.45
CA LEU A 7 -13.15 -0.30 -2.07
C LEU A 7 -12.59 -1.04 -3.29
N GLU A 8 -13.45 -1.50 -4.20
CA GLU A 8 -13.00 -2.17 -5.41
C GLU A 8 -12.26 -1.21 -6.35
N GLU A 9 -12.69 0.04 -6.44
CA GLU A 9 -12.00 1.05 -7.24
C GLU A 9 -10.60 1.36 -6.67
N PHE A 10 -10.49 1.43 -5.34
CA PHE A 10 -9.19 1.61 -4.67
C PHE A 10 -8.25 0.44 -4.99
N ILE A 11 -8.75 -0.79 -4.82
CA ILE A 11 -7.95 -2.00 -5.09
C ILE A 11 -7.49 -2.01 -6.55
N ALA A 12 -8.39 -1.72 -7.49
CA ALA A 12 -8.06 -1.68 -8.91
C ALA A 12 -6.98 -0.64 -9.21
N ARG A 13 -7.03 0.53 -8.57
CA ARG A 13 -6.06 1.59 -8.78
C ARG A 13 -4.68 1.16 -8.31
N VAL A 14 -4.58 0.49 -7.16
CA VAL A 14 -3.31 -0.04 -6.66
C VAL A 14 -2.80 -1.16 -7.58
N GLU A 15 -3.68 -2.04 -8.05
CA GLU A 15 -3.30 -3.13 -8.96
C GLU A 15 -2.83 -2.63 -10.34
N GLN A 16 -3.20 -1.41 -10.71
CA GLN A 16 -2.68 -0.73 -11.89
C GLN A 16 -1.28 -0.12 -11.65
N ASN A 17 -0.72 -0.32 -10.48
CA ASN A 17 0.54 0.27 -10.03
C ASN A 17 0.51 1.79 -9.90
N ALA A 18 -0.69 2.36 -9.85
CA ALA A 18 -0.91 3.79 -9.67
C ALA A 18 -0.99 4.13 -8.19
N HIS A 19 0.09 3.81 -7.44
CA HIS A 19 0.10 3.91 -5.98
C HIS A 19 -0.02 5.35 -5.48
N VAL A 20 0.65 6.29 -6.13
CA VAL A 20 0.60 7.70 -5.74
C VAL A 20 -0.80 8.25 -5.97
N GLU A 21 -1.40 7.95 -7.13
CA GLU A 21 -2.75 8.37 -7.48
C GLU A 21 -3.78 7.74 -6.53
N ALA A 22 -3.56 6.51 -6.10
CA ALA A 22 -4.44 5.85 -5.12
C ALA A 22 -4.41 6.60 -3.78
N ILE A 23 -3.23 7.04 -3.33
CA ILE A 23 -3.12 7.83 -2.10
C ILE A 23 -3.86 9.16 -2.26
N GLU A 24 -3.65 9.84 -3.39
CA GLU A 24 -4.30 11.12 -3.65
C GLU A 24 -5.83 11.01 -3.64
N GLU A 25 -6.37 9.99 -4.28
CA GLU A 25 -7.83 9.84 -4.46
C GLU A 25 -8.54 9.27 -3.23
N PHE A 26 -7.90 8.34 -2.51
CA PHE A 26 -8.60 7.51 -1.52
C PHE A 26 -8.15 7.72 -0.08
N TYR A 27 -7.24 8.65 0.21
CA TYR A 27 -6.80 8.91 1.58
C TYR A 27 -7.20 10.31 2.02
N THR A 28 -7.42 10.47 3.34
CA THR A 28 -7.71 11.80 3.89
C THR A 28 -6.45 12.66 3.90
N ALA A 29 -6.62 13.98 3.94
CA ALA A 29 -5.50 14.91 3.92
C ALA A 29 -4.54 14.72 5.09
N ASP A 30 -5.06 14.31 6.26
CA ASP A 30 -4.28 14.06 7.47
C ASP A 30 -4.01 12.57 7.71
N SER A 31 -4.17 11.74 6.69
CA SER A 31 -4.00 10.29 6.79
C SER A 31 -2.60 9.92 7.28
N THR A 32 -2.52 8.77 7.95
CA THR A 32 -1.26 8.21 8.41
C THR A 32 -1.00 6.86 7.75
N MET A 33 0.27 6.60 7.45
CA MET A 33 0.75 5.28 7.03
C MET A 33 1.86 4.85 7.97
N GLN A 34 1.82 3.60 8.40
CA GLN A 34 2.74 3.06 9.39
C GLN A 34 3.27 1.70 8.92
N GLU A 35 4.58 1.49 9.06
CA GLU A 35 5.23 0.20 8.80
C GLU A 35 5.41 -0.53 10.13
N ASN A 36 4.67 -1.61 10.36
CA ASN A 36 4.71 -2.38 11.62
C ASN A 36 4.55 -1.45 12.83
N GLN A 37 5.49 -1.45 13.79
CA GLN A 37 5.47 -0.61 14.97
C GLN A 37 6.34 0.65 14.84
N SER A 38 6.82 0.96 13.65
CA SER A 38 7.57 2.20 13.40
C SER A 38 6.67 3.43 13.58
N PRO A 39 7.22 4.62 13.86
CA PRO A 39 6.40 5.82 13.96
C PRO A 39 5.59 6.06 12.68
N PRO A 40 4.30 6.41 12.80
CA PRO A 40 3.48 6.68 11.61
C PRO A 40 3.98 7.91 10.85
N ARG A 41 3.91 7.84 9.54
CA ARG A 41 4.16 8.97 8.67
C ARG A 41 2.84 9.69 8.44
N ALA A 42 2.73 10.93 8.92
CA ALA A 42 1.49 11.70 8.90
C ALA A 42 1.42 12.63 7.69
N GLY A 43 0.22 12.72 7.12
CA GLY A 43 -0.09 13.62 6.01
C GLY A 43 -0.05 12.95 4.65
N ARG A 44 -1.13 13.15 3.89
CA ARG A 44 -1.27 12.57 2.55
C ARG A 44 -0.11 12.96 1.63
N GLU A 45 0.29 14.23 1.65
CA GLU A 45 1.38 14.72 0.80
C GLU A 45 2.71 14.05 1.13
N ALA A 46 3.00 13.87 2.43
CA ALA A 46 4.22 13.18 2.86
C ALA A 46 4.21 11.71 2.41
N ASN A 47 3.06 11.06 2.48
CA ASN A 47 2.89 9.68 2.06
C ASN A 47 3.04 9.54 0.54
N MET A 48 2.48 10.47 -0.23
CA MET A 48 2.62 10.51 -1.68
C MET A 48 4.08 10.69 -2.08
N GLU A 49 4.79 11.60 -1.42
CA GLU A 49 6.20 11.86 -1.70
C GLU A 49 7.08 10.66 -1.40
N ASN A 50 6.80 9.98 -0.28
CA ASN A 50 7.51 8.74 0.07
C ASN A 50 7.30 7.68 -1.01
N GLU A 51 6.07 7.53 -1.49
CA GLU A 51 5.74 6.54 -2.52
C GLU A 51 6.42 6.89 -3.85
N ARG A 52 6.45 8.16 -4.23
CA ARG A 52 7.16 8.60 -5.44
C ARG A 52 8.63 8.21 -5.39
N ARG A 53 9.29 8.38 -4.23
CA ARG A 53 10.70 8.03 -4.07
C ARG A 53 10.94 6.54 -4.22
N VAL A 54 10.07 5.71 -3.65
CA VAL A 54 10.18 4.25 -3.77
C VAL A 54 10.02 3.83 -5.23
N LEU A 55 8.96 4.30 -5.88
CA LEU A 55 8.66 3.92 -7.27
C LEU A 55 9.73 4.43 -8.24
N ALA A 56 10.31 5.59 -7.98
CA ALA A 56 11.37 6.16 -8.84
C ALA A 56 12.63 5.30 -8.85
N LYS A 57 12.89 4.54 -7.79
CA LYS A 57 14.05 3.64 -7.69
C LYS A 57 13.83 2.30 -8.35
N ALA A 58 12.58 1.90 -8.54
CA ALA A 58 12.24 0.60 -9.10
C ALA A 58 12.29 0.63 -10.63
N LYS A 59 12.80 -0.43 -11.22
CA LYS A 59 12.70 -0.63 -12.67
C LYS A 59 11.29 -1.02 -13.07
N THR A 60 10.70 -1.96 -12.32
CA THR A 60 9.31 -2.37 -12.50
C THR A 60 8.67 -2.63 -11.14
N VAL A 61 7.36 -2.51 -11.09
CA VAL A 61 6.56 -2.88 -9.93
C VAL A 61 5.34 -3.67 -10.39
N SER A 62 4.96 -4.68 -9.63
CA SER A 62 3.68 -5.35 -9.81
C SER A 62 2.95 -5.43 -8.48
N SER A 63 1.63 -5.32 -8.54
CA SER A 63 0.78 -5.23 -7.36
C SER A 63 -0.41 -6.16 -7.51
N LYS A 64 -0.65 -7.00 -6.50
CA LYS A 64 -1.77 -7.94 -6.52
C LYS A 64 -2.45 -7.99 -5.16
N CYS A 65 -3.76 -7.82 -5.17
CA CYS A 65 -4.61 -8.07 -4.01
C CYS A 65 -4.90 -9.57 -3.93
N VAL A 66 -4.58 -10.18 -2.80
CA VAL A 66 -4.93 -11.58 -2.54
C VAL A 66 -6.24 -11.60 -1.75
N ARG A 67 -7.29 -12.11 -2.39
CA ARG A 67 -8.61 -12.16 -1.76
C ARG A 67 -8.76 -13.38 -0.85
N PRO A 68 -9.69 -13.36 0.14
CA PRO A 68 -10.73 -12.35 0.31
C PRO A 68 -10.22 -11.10 1.03
N VAL A 69 -10.95 -10.00 0.83
CA VAL A 69 -10.76 -8.76 1.59
C VAL A 69 -11.70 -8.79 2.78
N PHE A 70 -11.22 -8.38 3.96
CA PHE A 70 -12.01 -8.44 5.18
C PHE A 70 -12.49 -7.04 5.55
N VAL A 71 -13.80 -6.89 5.73
CA VAL A 71 -14.41 -5.62 6.08
C VAL A 71 -15.25 -5.80 7.33
N ASN A 72 -15.01 -4.95 8.32
CA ASN A 72 -15.84 -4.90 9.52
C ASN A 72 -16.06 -3.42 9.88
N GLY A 73 -17.20 -2.87 9.47
CA GLY A 73 -17.48 -1.46 9.67
C GLY A 73 -16.50 -0.57 8.90
N ASP A 74 -15.80 0.29 9.62
CA ASP A 74 -14.79 1.18 9.05
C ASP A 74 -13.39 0.55 8.96
N ARG A 75 -13.25 -0.71 9.36
CA ARG A 75 -11.98 -1.45 9.34
C ARG A 75 -11.94 -2.39 8.15
N VAL A 76 -10.84 -2.31 7.40
CA VAL A 76 -10.61 -3.13 6.22
C VAL A 76 -9.22 -3.74 6.30
N VAL A 77 -9.11 -5.04 5.99
CA VAL A 77 -7.81 -5.72 5.90
C VAL A 77 -7.66 -6.28 4.49
N ILE A 78 -6.56 -5.92 3.85
CA ILE A 78 -6.24 -6.36 2.49
C ILE A 78 -4.86 -7.02 2.53
N ARG A 79 -4.74 -8.21 1.94
CA ARG A 79 -3.43 -8.82 1.71
C ARG A 79 -2.94 -8.42 0.34
N TRP A 80 -1.72 -7.85 0.31
CA TRP A 80 -1.06 -7.42 -0.91
C TRP A 80 0.20 -8.23 -1.16
N ILE A 81 0.44 -8.54 -2.43
CA ILE A 81 1.75 -9.01 -2.89
C ILE A 81 2.29 -7.93 -3.82
N PHE A 82 3.40 -7.30 -3.42
CA PHE A 82 4.10 -6.33 -4.26
C PHE A 82 5.44 -6.93 -4.66
N ARG A 83 5.81 -6.76 -5.93
CA ARG A 83 7.10 -7.20 -6.42
C ARG A 83 7.78 -6.01 -7.09
N PHE A 84 8.96 -5.66 -6.57
CA PHE A 84 9.80 -4.59 -7.11
C PHE A 84 11.03 -5.21 -7.75
N GLU A 85 11.26 -4.91 -9.02
CA GLU A 85 12.52 -5.24 -9.69
C GLU A 85 13.38 -3.99 -9.69
N TRP A 86 14.59 -4.10 -9.14
CA TRP A 86 15.52 -2.99 -9.04
C TRP A 86 16.48 -2.97 -10.23
N PRO A 87 17.11 -1.81 -10.56
CA PRO A 87 18.01 -1.71 -11.71
C PRO A 87 19.22 -2.67 -11.68
N ASP A 88 19.65 -3.11 -10.48
CA ASP A 88 20.75 -4.04 -10.30
C ASP A 88 20.36 -5.51 -10.48
N ARG A 89 19.15 -5.78 -10.96
CA ARG A 89 18.57 -7.12 -11.17
C ARG A 89 18.23 -7.86 -9.89
N THR A 90 18.18 -7.17 -8.76
CA THR A 90 17.62 -7.75 -7.54
C THR A 90 16.12 -7.50 -7.49
N VAL A 91 15.42 -8.26 -6.65
CA VAL A 91 13.98 -8.22 -6.50
C VAL A 91 13.62 -8.17 -5.03
N THR A 92 12.66 -7.31 -4.70
CA THR A 92 12.01 -7.31 -3.38
C THR A 92 10.57 -7.77 -3.59
N ARG A 93 10.20 -8.82 -2.89
CA ARG A 93 8.81 -9.32 -2.89
C ARG A 93 8.23 -9.13 -1.51
N MET A 94 7.19 -8.33 -1.43
CA MET A 94 6.49 -8.01 -0.19
C MET A 94 5.16 -8.75 -0.14
N ASP A 95 4.96 -9.56 0.89
CA ASP A 95 3.67 -10.16 1.22
C ASP A 95 3.24 -9.52 2.53
N GLU A 96 2.25 -8.64 2.47
CA GLU A 96 1.89 -7.81 3.61
C GLU A 96 0.38 -7.68 3.79
N LEU A 97 -0.03 -7.36 5.01
CA LEU A 97 -1.40 -7.04 5.33
C LEU A 97 -1.50 -5.54 5.55
N ALA A 98 -2.44 -4.90 4.85
CA ALA A 98 -2.80 -3.51 5.09
C ALA A 98 -4.01 -3.48 6.00
N TYR A 99 -3.85 -2.92 7.20
CA TYR A 99 -4.93 -2.74 8.16
C TYR A 99 -5.35 -1.28 8.10
N GLN A 100 -6.60 -1.04 7.68
CA GLN A 100 -7.07 0.30 7.36
C GLN A 100 -8.25 0.71 8.24
N ARG A 101 -8.27 1.99 8.62
CA ARG A 101 -9.47 2.64 9.16
C ARG A 101 -9.94 3.68 8.14
N TRP A 102 -11.18 3.55 7.72
CA TRP A 102 -11.81 4.44 6.74
C TRP A 102 -12.69 5.48 7.45
N GLU A 103 -12.69 6.69 6.90
CA GLU A 103 -13.66 7.74 7.25
C GLU A 103 -14.51 7.98 6.01
N GLY A 104 -15.72 7.43 5.98
CA GLY A 104 -16.54 7.43 4.77
C GLY A 104 -15.83 6.70 3.64
N GLU A 105 -15.59 7.40 2.54
CA GLU A 105 -14.99 6.84 1.34
C GLU A 105 -13.47 7.11 1.24
N ARG A 106 -12.83 7.44 2.36
CA ARG A 106 -11.38 7.70 2.38
C ARG A 106 -10.69 7.01 3.57
N ILE A 107 -9.46 6.61 3.35
CA ILE A 107 -8.62 5.96 4.36
C ILE A 107 -7.98 7.04 5.23
N ALA A 108 -8.19 6.93 6.55
CA ALA A 108 -7.61 7.87 7.52
C ALA A 108 -6.34 7.33 8.17
N GLU A 109 -6.27 6.02 8.38
CA GLU A 109 -5.09 5.36 8.96
C GLU A 109 -4.85 4.04 8.23
N GLU A 110 -3.58 3.75 7.98
CA GLU A 110 -3.19 2.47 7.41
C GLU A 110 -1.90 1.98 8.04
N THR A 111 -1.90 0.73 8.50
CA THR A 111 -0.71 0.07 9.01
C THR A 111 -0.43 -1.14 8.13
N PHE A 112 0.81 -1.24 7.67
CA PHE A 112 1.28 -2.39 6.91
C PHE A 112 2.03 -3.33 7.85
N PHE A 113 1.58 -4.57 7.95
CA PHE A 113 2.21 -5.62 8.75
C PHE A 113 2.93 -6.60 7.85
N TYR A 114 4.23 -6.72 8.01
CA TYR A 114 5.06 -7.60 7.21
C TYR A 114 6.34 -7.97 7.95
N ASP A 115 6.99 -9.01 7.49
CA ASP A 115 8.32 -9.37 7.99
C ASP A 115 9.37 -8.44 7.35
N PRO A 116 10.09 -7.63 8.15
CA PRO A 116 11.10 -6.71 7.62
C PRO A 116 12.21 -7.39 6.82
N ALA A 117 12.43 -8.68 7.02
CA ALA A 117 13.41 -9.44 6.24
C ALA A 117 13.10 -9.42 4.74
N GLN A 118 11.82 -9.23 4.37
CA GLN A 118 11.42 -9.13 2.97
C GLN A 118 11.98 -7.90 2.25
N LEU A 119 12.33 -6.85 3.02
CA LEU A 119 12.88 -5.62 2.46
C LEU A 119 14.25 -5.81 1.82
N VAL A 120 14.98 -6.85 2.23
CA VAL A 120 16.31 -7.14 1.67
C VAL A 120 16.17 -7.70 0.27
N PRO A 121 16.66 -7.01 -0.77
CA PRO A 121 16.55 -7.49 -2.13
C PRO A 121 17.31 -8.80 -2.33
N LYS A 122 16.80 -9.65 -3.20
CA LYS A 122 17.40 -10.95 -3.53
C LYS A 122 17.67 -11.04 -5.02
N PRO A 123 18.65 -11.86 -5.45
CA PRO A 123 18.88 -12.08 -6.87
C PRO A 123 17.61 -12.60 -7.55
N ASN A 124 17.36 -12.10 -8.74
CA ASN A 124 16.25 -12.55 -9.59
C ASN A 124 16.74 -13.72 -10.45
N ILE A 125 16.61 -14.94 -9.90
CA ILE A 125 17.01 -16.18 -10.57
C ILE A 125 15.84 -17.14 -10.74
#